data_72bbbb8fc7f01cefcb85cbc9bb6ff4ec
#
_entry.id   72bbbb8fc7f01cefcb85cbc9bb6ff4ec
#
_cell.length_a   1.000
_cell.length_b   1.000
_cell.length_c   1.000
_cell.angle_alpha   90.00
_cell.angle_beta   90.00
_cell.angle_gamma   90.00
#
_symmetry.space_group_name_H-M   'P 1'
#
loop_
_entity.id
_entity.type
_entity.pdbx_description
1 polymer ?
#
loop_
_entity_poly.entity_id
_entity_poly.type
_entity_poly.pdbx_seq_one_letter_code
_entity_poly.pdbx_strand_id
1 'polypeptide(L)'
;LPSRGLGDVYKRQVLSLNNLTFAMEKKPYHHLSDGTFRNPEGSPKRDPNVKWSYKIFNQEKKKLDMTISEGHVLEKNIVLRNLEKYKDNDYIAWIGHATFIIKLGDTTIITDPVFSKNAGPLIFGPKRFTEPALKLSEIPNIDLFLLTHNHYDHQDMMTIRRFPFKDSKVLVPLKLSKYFKTNGYRDINEMDWYD
;
A
#
# COMPACT_ATOMS: atom_id res chain seq x y z
N LEU A 1 -35.25 0.52 11.34
CA LEU A 1 -34.83 0.65 9.93
C LEU A 1 -34.55 -0.75 9.39
N PRO A 2 -35.09 -1.14 8.21
CA PRO A 2 -34.85 -2.47 7.66
C PRO A 2 -33.40 -2.55 7.12
N SER A 3 -32.72 -3.63 7.48
CA SER A 3 -31.41 -4.01 7.00
C SER A 3 -31.43 -4.18 5.47
N ARG A 4 -30.74 -3.33 4.74
CA ARG A 4 -30.50 -3.55 3.31
C ARG A 4 -29.45 -4.65 3.19
N GLY A 5 -29.87 -5.82 2.71
CA GLY A 5 -29.00 -6.96 2.51
C GLY A 5 -27.95 -6.71 1.43
N LEU A 6 -26.76 -7.26 1.65
CA LEU A 6 -25.61 -7.30 0.73
C LEU A 6 -25.93 -7.92 -0.68
N GLY A 7 -27.15 -8.38 -0.91
CA GLY A 7 -27.60 -8.97 -2.16
C GLY A 7 -27.91 -8.00 -3.31
N ASP A 8 -28.09 -6.71 -3.02
CA ASP A 8 -28.53 -5.75 -4.04
C ASP A 8 -27.40 -5.12 -4.88
N VAL A 9 -26.15 -5.25 -4.43
CA VAL A 9 -24.99 -4.73 -5.16
C VAL A 9 -24.63 -5.63 -6.36
N TYR A 10 -24.88 -6.94 -6.26
CA TYR A 10 -24.59 -7.90 -7.35
C TYR A 10 -25.65 -7.97 -8.46
N LYS A 11 -26.86 -7.49 -8.24
CA LYS A 11 -27.94 -7.56 -9.23
C LYS A 11 -27.92 -6.48 -10.31
N ARG A 12 -27.03 -5.48 -10.21
CA ARG A 12 -26.92 -4.43 -11.24
C ARG A 12 -25.96 -4.75 -12.38
N GLN A 13 -25.23 -5.88 -12.34
CA GLN A 13 -24.29 -6.29 -13.39
C GLN A 13 -24.85 -7.24 -14.44
N VAL A 14 -26.08 -7.69 -14.33
CA VAL A 14 -26.68 -8.61 -15.31
C VAL A 14 -28.03 -8.09 -15.74
N LEU A 15 -28.06 -7.08 -16.59
CA LEU A 15 -29.19 -6.78 -17.51
C LEU A 15 -28.79 -5.66 -18.48
N SER A 16 -28.33 -6.03 -19.63
CA SER A 16 -28.69 -5.44 -20.94
C SER A 16 -27.65 -5.78 -22.00
N LEU A 17 -27.79 -6.98 -22.54
CA LEU A 17 -27.17 -7.38 -23.80
C LEU A 17 -28.14 -7.10 -24.95
N ASN A 18 -28.72 -5.92 -25.07
CA ASN A 18 -29.44 -5.50 -26.26
C ASN A 18 -29.55 -3.97 -26.29
N ASN A 19 -28.46 -3.31 -26.59
CA ASN A 19 -28.36 -2.02 -27.27
C ASN A 19 -26.89 -1.68 -27.41
N LEU A 20 -26.26 -2.10 -28.49
CA LEU A 20 -24.95 -1.64 -28.94
C LEU A 20 -25.07 -0.19 -29.42
N THR A 21 -25.33 0.72 -28.53
CA THR A 21 -24.87 2.08 -28.66
C THR A 21 -23.52 2.14 -27.92
N PHE A 22 -22.44 2.36 -28.66
CA PHE A 22 -21.17 2.83 -28.13
C PHE A 22 -21.44 4.17 -27.42
N ALA A 23 -22.01 4.13 -26.24
CA ALA A 23 -21.87 5.21 -25.29
C ALA A 23 -20.38 5.23 -24.98
N MET A 24 -19.65 6.22 -25.49
CA MET A 24 -18.30 6.53 -25.00
C MET A 24 -18.45 6.63 -23.50
N GLU A 25 -17.92 5.64 -22.77
CA GLU A 25 -17.95 5.60 -21.32
C GLU A 25 -17.30 6.92 -20.85
N LYS A 26 -18.15 7.80 -20.30
CA LYS A 26 -17.68 9.12 -19.85
C LYS A 26 -16.68 8.86 -18.74
N LYS A 27 -15.39 9.09 -19.03
CA LYS A 27 -14.33 8.89 -18.05
C LYS A 27 -14.71 9.58 -16.73
N PRO A 28 -14.47 8.92 -15.58
CA PRO A 28 -14.72 9.54 -14.28
C PRO A 28 -14.09 10.92 -14.17
N TYR A 29 -14.69 11.80 -13.37
CA TYR A 29 -14.26 13.20 -13.21
C TYR A 29 -12.75 13.37 -12.95
N HIS A 30 -12.17 12.47 -12.18
CA HIS A 30 -10.76 12.53 -11.78
C HIS A 30 -9.79 12.06 -12.87
N HIS A 31 -10.25 11.51 -13.97
CA HIS A 31 -9.41 11.11 -15.11
C HIS A 31 -9.26 12.26 -16.10
N LEU A 32 -8.03 12.70 -16.38
CA LEU A 32 -7.73 13.70 -17.37
C LEU A 32 -7.39 13.06 -18.74
N SER A 33 -7.55 13.85 -19.81
CA SER A 33 -7.30 13.39 -21.18
C SER A 33 -5.84 13.03 -21.45
N ASP A 34 -4.91 13.66 -20.72
CA ASP A 34 -3.47 13.39 -20.78
C ASP A 34 -3.05 12.11 -20.01
N GLY A 35 -4.02 11.43 -19.40
CA GLY A 35 -3.80 10.22 -18.62
C GLY A 35 -3.32 10.47 -17.19
N THR A 36 -3.32 11.71 -16.72
CA THR A 36 -3.11 12.06 -15.32
C THR A 36 -4.42 12.08 -14.56
N PHE A 37 -4.35 12.32 -13.24
CA PHE A 37 -5.51 12.39 -12.35
C PHE A 37 -5.56 13.76 -11.69
N ARG A 38 -6.77 14.22 -11.36
CA ARG A 38 -7.00 15.42 -10.56
C ARG A 38 -7.68 15.08 -9.24
N ASN A 39 -7.43 15.89 -8.25
CA ASN A 39 -8.12 15.79 -6.96
C ASN A 39 -9.58 16.20 -7.06
N PRO A 40 -10.43 15.84 -6.07
CA PRO A 40 -11.80 16.32 -5.97
C PRO A 40 -11.88 17.83 -6.03
N GLU A 41 -13.02 18.33 -6.49
CA GLU A 41 -13.32 19.76 -6.46
C GLU A 41 -13.23 20.29 -5.01
N GLY A 42 -12.66 21.47 -4.84
CA GLY A 42 -12.40 22.04 -3.50
C GLY A 42 -11.09 21.58 -2.82
N SER A 43 -10.38 20.62 -3.39
CA SER A 43 -9.07 20.21 -2.86
C SER A 43 -8.07 21.36 -2.90
N PRO A 44 -7.14 21.46 -1.91
CA PRO A 44 -6.09 22.46 -1.91
C PRO A 44 -5.28 22.42 -3.19
N LYS A 45 -5.12 23.55 -3.84
CA LYS A 45 -4.27 23.67 -5.01
C LYS A 45 -2.82 23.85 -4.58
N ARG A 46 -1.92 23.20 -5.29
CA ARG A 46 -0.49 23.43 -5.10
C ARG A 46 -0.17 24.88 -5.46
N ASP A 47 0.54 25.57 -4.57
CA ASP A 47 1.07 26.91 -4.89
C ASP A 47 2.07 26.78 -6.05
N PRO A 48 1.82 27.41 -7.21
CA PRO A 48 2.70 27.34 -8.38
C PRO A 48 4.08 27.96 -8.12
N ASN A 49 4.20 28.82 -7.11
CA ASN A 49 5.46 29.46 -6.73
C ASN A 49 6.35 28.55 -5.87
N VAL A 50 5.78 27.51 -5.28
CA VAL A 50 6.57 26.50 -4.52
C VAL A 50 7.28 25.58 -5.50
N LYS A 51 8.52 25.88 -5.79
CA LYS A 51 9.40 24.98 -6.54
C LYS A 51 9.85 23.83 -5.62
N TRP A 52 9.44 22.62 -5.93
CA TRP A 52 10.03 21.43 -5.33
C TRP A 52 11.52 21.41 -5.67
N SER A 53 12.38 21.77 -4.74
CA SER A 53 13.82 21.60 -4.91
C SER A 53 14.33 20.63 -3.86
N TYR A 54 15.24 19.76 -4.27
CA TYR A 54 15.95 18.85 -3.36
C TYR A 54 16.65 19.60 -2.20
N LYS A 55 16.89 20.92 -2.38
CA LYS A 55 17.42 21.81 -1.36
C LYS A 55 16.48 21.98 -0.14
N ILE A 56 15.15 21.90 -0.32
CA ILE A 56 14.20 22.00 0.79
C ILE A 56 14.41 20.85 1.77
N PHE A 57 14.65 19.64 1.29
CA PHE A 57 14.97 18.48 2.13
C PHE A 57 16.33 18.56 2.80
N ASN A 58 17.27 19.34 2.29
CA ASN A 58 18.61 19.48 2.83
C ASN A 58 18.78 20.67 3.81
N GLN A 59 17.88 21.66 3.77
CA GLN A 59 17.99 22.87 4.62
C GLN A 59 17.57 22.63 6.06
N GLU A 60 16.81 21.59 6.36
CA GLU A 60 16.39 21.24 7.72
C GLU A 60 17.03 19.96 8.27
N LYS A 61 18.26 19.67 7.91
CA LYS A 61 19.06 18.74 8.72
C LYS A 61 19.44 19.42 10.07
N LYS A 62 18.43 19.88 10.82
CA LYS A 62 18.56 19.88 12.27
C LYS A 62 19.08 18.50 12.63
N LYS A 63 20.13 18.42 13.45
CA LYS A 63 20.61 17.16 14.01
C LYS A 63 19.42 16.53 14.75
N LEU A 64 18.65 15.70 14.02
CA LEU A 64 17.61 14.89 14.66
C LEU A 64 18.34 14.02 15.67
N ASP A 65 17.85 14.02 16.88
CA ASP A 65 18.29 13.04 17.86
C ASP A 65 17.86 11.66 17.34
N MET A 66 18.85 10.87 16.94
CA MET A 66 18.65 9.52 16.40
C MET A 66 18.79 8.47 17.51
N THR A 67 18.77 8.89 18.77
CA THR A 67 18.81 7.97 19.90
C THR A 67 17.53 7.15 19.96
N ILE A 68 17.67 5.83 19.91
CA ILE A 68 16.56 4.89 19.98
C ILE A 68 16.41 4.48 21.44
N SER A 69 15.21 4.70 21.99
CA SER A 69 14.90 4.26 23.35
C SER A 69 14.95 2.73 23.45
N GLU A 70 15.42 2.22 24.58
CA GLU A 70 15.34 0.79 24.90
C GLU A 70 13.90 0.30 24.81
N GLY A 71 13.69 -0.85 24.18
CA GLY A 71 12.36 -1.43 23.97
C GLY A 71 11.51 -0.75 22.87
N HIS A 72 12.05 0.21 22.11
CA HIS A 72 11.33 0.84 21.00
C HIS A 72 10.91 -0.19 19.94
N VAL A 73 11.73 -1.18 19.67
CA VAL A 73 11.40 -2.33 18.82
C VAL A 73 11.38 -3.57 19.71
N LEU A 74 10.30 -4.33 19.64
CA LEU A 74 10.19 -5.60 20.38
C LEU A 74 11.26 -6.59 19.91
N GLU A 75 11.76 -7.36 20.85
CA GLU A 75 12.63 -8.51 20.56
C GLU A 75 11.96 -9.48 19.58
N LYS A 76 12.71 -9.94 18.57
CA LYS A 76 12.21 -10.88 17.54
C LYS A 76 11.47 -12.07 18.13
N ASN A 77 12.02 -12.71 19.16
CA ASN A 77 11.43 -13.89 19.78
C ASN A 77 10.09 -13.57 20.47
N ILE A 78 9.93 -12.34 20.96
CA ILE A 78 8.65 -11.88 21.53
C ILE A 78 7.63 -11.71 20.42
N VAL A 79 8.02 -11.10 19.30
CA VAL A 79 7.12 -10.91 18.15
C VAL A 79 6.67 -12.26 17.59
N LEU A 80 7.59 -13.21 17.37
CA LEU A 80 7.25 -14.55 16.85
C LEU A 80 6.31 -15.30 17.80
N ARG A 81 6.55 -15.25 19.12
CA ARG A 81 5.63 -15.85 20.10
C ARG A 81 4.25 -15.19 20.10
N ASN A 82 4.19 -13.88 19.93
CA ASN A 82 2.92 -13.17 19.87
C ASN A 82 2.15 -13.52 18.59
N LEU A 83 2.81 -13.58 17.43
CA LEU A 83 2.18 -13.99 16.19
C LEU A 83 1.62 -15.43 16.30
N GLU A 84 2.37 -16.36 16.89
CA GLU A 84 1.87 -17.72 17.12
C GLU A 84 0.71 -17.75 18.13
N LYS A 85 0.81 -16.99 19.23
CA LYS A 85 -0.23 -16.91 20.26
C LYS A 85 -1.56 -16.39 19.71
N TYR A 86 -1.51 -15.43 18.80
CA TYR A 86 -2.69 -14.74 18.27
C TYR A 86 -3.07 -15.20 16.86
N LYS A 87 -2.49 -16.28 16.34
CA LYS A 87 -2.69 -16.74 14.96
C LYS A 87 -4.16 -17.02 14.59
N ASP A 88 -4.98 -17.39 15.58
CA ASP A 88 -6.41 -17.69 15.42
C ASP A 88 -7.31 -16.51 15.83
N ASN A 89 -6.72 -15.34 16.10
CA ASN A 89 -7.44 -14.13 16.51
C ASN A 89 -7.22 -13.02 15.48
N ASP A 90 -8.12 -12.05 15.46
CA ASP A 90 -7.88 -10.79 14.75
C ASP A 90 -6.78 -10.00 15.46
N TYR A 91 -5.83 -9.45 14.68
CA TYR A 91 -4.78 -8.59 15.22
C TYR A 91 -4.30 -7.56 14.22
N ILE A 92 -3.66 -6.52 14.73
CA ILE A 92 -2.88 -5.54 13.96
C ILE A 92 -1.48 -5.51 14.54
N ALA A 93 -0.47 -5.76 13.70
CA ALA A 93 0.94 -5.65 14.06
C ALA A 93 1.59 -4.53 13.24
N TRP A 94 2.08 -3.48 13.93
CA TRP A 94 2.81 -2.40 13.29
C TRP A 94 4.27 -2.79 13.08
N ILE A 95 4.72 -2.77 11.83
CA ILE A 95 6.11 -3.12 11.44
C ILE A 95 6.99 -1.87 11.37
N GLY A 96 6.38 -0.74 11.08
CA GLY A 96 7.03 0.57 10.98
C GLY A 96 6.52 1.40 9.81
N HIS A 97 6.55 2.72 9.93
CA HIS A 97 5.99 3.67 8.95
C HIS A 97 4.54 3.29 8.61
N ALA A 98 4.22 3.06 7.34
CA ALA A 98 2.89 2.64 6.86
C ALA A 98 2.75 1.12 6.73
N THR A 99 3.75 0.33 7.17
CA THR A 99 3.72 -1.12 7.07
C THR A 99 3.01 -1.73 8.28
N PHE A 100 1.87 -2.37 8.03
CA PHE A 100 1.11 -3.13 9.02
C PHE A 100 0.87 -4.54 8.50
N ILE A 101 0.84 -5.51 9.41
CA ILE A 101 0.27 -6.83 9.19
C ILE A 101 -1.04 -6.87 9.96
N ILE A 102 -2.13 -7.16 9.25
CA ILE A 102 -3.48 -7.15 9.79
C ILE A 102 -4.09 -8.52 9.52
N LYS A 103 -4.54 -9.22 10.56
CA LYS A 103 -5.32 -10.44 10.42
C LYS A 103 -6.78 -10.15 10.73
N LEU A 104 -7.66 -10.51 9.82
CA LEU A 104 -9.11 -10.41 9.95
C LEU A 104 -9.74 -11.74 9.53
N GLY A 105 -10.27 -12.48 10.47
CA GLY A 105 -10.74 -13.85 10.24
C GLY A 105 -9.63 -14.71 9.63
N ASP A 106 -9.88 -15.31 8.48
CA ASP A 106 -8.89 -16.16 7.79
C ASP A 106 -7.94 -15.38 6.86
N THR A 107 -8.12 -14.06 6.72
CA THR A 107 -7.34 -13.24 5.79
C THR A 107 -6.24 -12.48 6.51
N THR A 108 -5.00 -12.62 6.03
CA THR A 108 -3.84 -11.85 6.50
C THR A 108 -3.43 -10.83 5.44
N ILE A 109 -3.42 -9.57 5.82
CA ILE A 109 -3.20 -8.42 4.96
C ILE A 109 -1.86 -7.79 5.32
N ILE A 110 -1.10 -7.33 4.33
CA ILE A 110 0.03 -6.43 4.54
C ILE A 110 -0.20 -5.11 3.80
N THR A 111 0.10 -3.98 4.46
CA THR A 111 -0.02 -2.66 3.86
C THR A 111 1.36 -2.07 3.61
N ASP A 112 1.56 -1.44 2.44
CA ASP A 112 2.76 -0.67 2.09
C ASP A 112 4.07 -1.27 2.63
N PRO A 113 4.42 -2.53 2.31
CA PRO A 113 5.53 -3.19 2.96
C PRO A 113 6.87 -2.60 2.51
N VAL A 114 7.58 -2.01 3.47
CA VAL A 114 8.92 -1.46 3.30
C VAL A 114 9.88 -2.18 4.25
N PHE A 115 10.77 -3.00 3.70
CA PHE A 115 11.80 -3.74 4.43
C PHE A 115 13.22 -3.34 4.02
N SER A 116 13.36 -2.43 3.05
CA SER A 116 14.63 -1.85 2.66
C SER A 116 15.17 -0.89 3.70
N LYS A 117 16.51 -0.73 3.72
CA LYS A 117 17.19 0.22 4.62
C LYS A 117 16.96 1.68 4.24
N ASN A 118 16.64 1.93 2.98
CA ASN A 118 16.48 3.28 2.42
C ASN A 118 15.16 3.37 1.68
N ALA A 119 14.46 4.49 1.85
CA ALA A 119 13.29 4.86 1.05
C ALA A 119 13.73 5.62 -0.19
N GLY A 120 14.13 4.89 -1.23
CA GLY A 120 14.60 5.49 -2.48
C GLY A 120 15.17 4.46 -3.45
N PRO A 121 15.57 4.87 -4.64
CA PRO A 121 16.14 3.96 -5.62
C PRO A 121 17.51 3.43 -5.14
N LEU A 122 17.69 2.13 -5.15
CA LEU A 122 18.90 1.43 -4.73
C LEU A 122 19.31 1.76 -3.27
N ILE A 123 20.41 2.50 -3.10
CA ILE A 123 20.97 2.90 -1.80
C ILE A 123 20.69 4.37 -1.46
N PHE A 124 19.96 5.07 -2.31
CA PHE A 124 19.67 6.49 -2.14
C PHE A 124 18.37 6.70 -1.34
N GLY A 125 18.18 7.93 -0.88
CA GLY A 125 17.00 8.33 -0.10
C GLY A 125 17.20 8.26 1.40
N PRO A 126 16.17 8.67 2.17
CA PRO A 126 16.20 8.63 3.63
C PRO A 126 16.45 7.23 4.16
N LYS A 127 17.32 7.12 5.16
CA LYS A 127 17.54 5.85 5.85
C LYS A 127 16.39 5.59 6.82
N ARG A 128 16.06 4.31 6.97
CA ARG A 128 15.17 3.83 8.01
C ARG A 128 15.71 4.24 9.40
N PHE A 129 14.82 4.66 10.27
CA PHE A 129 15.18 5.04 11.65
C PHE A 129 15.53 3.82 12.49
N THR A 130 14.69 2.77 12.43
CA THR A 130 14.90 1.49 13.11
C THR A 130 14.68 0.33 12.16
N GLU A 131 15.40 -0.77 12.37
CA GLU A 131 15.14 -2.02 11.65
C GLU A 131 13.85 -2.66 12.20
N PRO A 132 13.04 -3.32 11.35
CA PRO A 132 11.89 -4.09 11.83
C PRO A 132 12.37 -5.31 12.65
N ALA A 133 11.55 -5.72 13.63
CA ALA A 133 11.85 -6.89 14.46
C ALA A 133 11.98 -8.19 13.65
N LEU A 134 11.21 -8.30 12.56
CA LEU A 134 11.21 -9.45 11.65
C LEU A 134 11.84 -9.09 10.31
N LYS A 135 12.56 -10.04 9.73
CA LYS A 135 12.95 -9.97 8.32
C LYS A 135 11.74 -10.28 7.43
N LEU A 136 11.81 -9.85 6.18
CA LEU A 136 10.77 -10.14 5.18
C LEU A 136 10.48 -11.64 5.01
N SER A 137 11.47 -12.50 5.22
CA SER A 137 11.31 -13.97 5.16
C SER A 137 10.71 -14.60 6.41
N GLU A 138 10.45 -13.82 7.46
CA GLU A 138 9.97 -14.28 8.76
C GLU A 138 8.55 -13.83 9.08
N ILE A 139 7.94 -13.03 8.20
CA ILE A 139 6.54 -12.61 8.34
C ILE A 139 5.60 -13.80 8.07
N PRO A 140 4.39 -13.79 8.65
CA PRO A 140 3.38 -14.82 8.38
C PRO A 140 2.99 -14.85 6.90
N ASN A 141 2.28 -15.92 6.48
CA ASN A 141 1.68 -15.97 5.15
C ASN A 141 0.77 -14.76 4.94
N ILE A 142 0.85 -14.17 3.76
CA ILE A 142 0.07 -12.98 3.38
C ILE A 142 -0.87 -13.34 2.24
N ASP A 143 -2.15 -13.15 2.46
CA ASP A 143 -3.20 -13.40 1.47
C ASP A 143 -3.46 -12.16 0.60
N LEU A 144 -3.31 -10.96 1.18
CA LEU A 144 -3.62 -9.70 0.52
C LEU A 144 -2.51 -8.66 0.71
N PHE A 145 -1.94 -8.19 -0.39
CA PHE A 145 -0.95 -7.11 -0.44
C PHE A 145 -1.65 -5.81 -0.87
N LEU A 146 -1.67 -4.80 -0.01
CA LEU A 146 -2.22 -3.48 -0.30
C LEU A 146 -1.10 -2.47 -0.52
N LEU A 147 -1.14 -1.73 -1.63
CA LEU A 147 -0.28 -0.59 -1.87
C LEU A 147 -1.12 0.68 -1.98
N THR A 148 -0.83 1.69 -1.17
CA THR A 148 -1.59 2.94 -1.16
C THR A 148 -1.17 3.90 -2.28
N HIS A 149 0.14 4.03 -2.53
CA HIS A 149 0.68 4.89 -3.58
C HIS A 149 2.16 4.56 -3.89
N ASN A 150 2.75 5.27 -4.85
CA ASN A 150 4.06 4.95 -5.40
C ASN A 150 5.24 5.79 -4.87
N HIS A 151 5.12 6.39 -3.70
CA HIS A 151 6.29 6.96 -3.05
C HIS A 151 7.23 5.85 -2.57
N TYR A 152 8.52 6.13 -2.48
CA TYR A 152 9.54 5.12 -2.16
C TYR A 152 9.44 4.56 -0.75
N ASP A 153 8.84 5.29 0.18
CA ASP A 153 8.56 4.88 1.55
C ASP A 153 7.25 4.09 1.71
N HIS A 154 6.57 3.79 0.58
CA HIS A 154 5.39 2.93 0.47
C HIS A 154 5.63 1.83 -0.57
N GLN A 155 6.06 2.19 -1.78
CA GLN A 155 6.39 1.25 -2.85
C GLN A 155 7.87 0.88 -2.82
N ASP A 156 8.26 -0.04 -1.96
CA ASP A 156 9.61 -0.58 -1.89
C ASP A 156 9.82 -1.67 -2.94
N MET A 157 10.48 -1.33 -4.03
CA MET A 157 10.72 -2.25 -5.14
C MET A 157 11.58 -3.47 -4.74
N MET A 158 12.48 -3.33 -3.77
CA MET A 158 13.26 -4.47 -3.28
C MET A 158 12.39 -5.43 -2.48
N THR A 159 11.50 -4.90 -1.65
CA THR A 159 10.51 -5.71 -0.93
C THR A 159 9.56 -6.38 -1.92
N ILE A 160 8.97 -5.66 -2.88
CA ILE A 160 8.09 -6.23 -3.92
C ILE A 160 8.80 -7.38 -4.64
N ARG A 161 10.06 -7.18 -5.06
CA ARG A 161 10.86 -8.20 -5.75
C ARG A 161 11.12 -9.44 -4.90
N ARG A 162 11.44 -9.25 -3.61
CA ARG A 162 11.85 -10.33 -2.69
C ARG A 162 10.70 -10.90 -1.87
N PHE A 163 9.49 -10.35 -2.01
CA PHE A 163 8.33 -10.80 -1.26
C PHE A 163 8.09 -12.30 -1.45
N PRO A 164 7.97 -13.09 -0.39
CA PRO A 164 7.93 -14.56 -0.50
C PRO A 164 6.59 -15.08 -1.02
N PHE A 165 5.48 -14.35 -0.82
CA PHE A 165 4.12 -14.81 -1.14
C PHE A 165 3.63 -14.18 -2.46
N LYS A 166 4.10 -14.70 -3.59
CA LYS A 166 3.77 -14.18 -4.92
C LYS A 166 2.35 -14.49 -5.39
N ASP A 167 1.71 -15.44 -4.74
CA ASP A 167 0.31 -15.80 -5.00
C ASP A 167 -0.68 -14.95 -4.18
N SER A 168 -0.20 -14.06 -3.30
CA SER A 168 -1.05 -13.08 -2.64
C SER A 168 -1.83 -12.26 -3.67
N LYS A 169 -3.10 -11.99 -3.38
CA LYS A 169 -3.86 -10.99 -4.11
C LYS A 169 -3.25 -9.61 -3.88
N VAL A 170 -3.09 -8.84 -4.94
CA VAL A 170 -2.50 -7.50 -4.88
C VAL A 170 -3.54 -6.47 -5.25
N LEU A 171 -3.79 -5.48 -4.38
CA LEU A 171 -4.60 -4.30 -4.67
C LEU A 171 -3.69 -3.08 -4.72
N VAL A 172 -3.71 -2.38 -5.84
CA VAL A 172 -2.85 -1.23 -6.10
C VAL A 172 -3.63 -0.12 -6.81
N PRO A 173 -3.22 1.13 -6.70
CA PRO A 173 -3.79 2.20 -7.51
C PRO A 173 -3.59 1.96 -9.00
N LEU A 174 -4.41 2.62 -9.81
CA LEU A 174 -4.32 2.59 -11.28
C LEU A 174 -2.88 2.81 -11.77
N LYS A 175 -2.49 2.06 -12.80
CA LYS A 175 -1.19 2.12 -13.50
C LYS A 175 0.00 1.54 -12.70
N LEU A 176 -0.21 0.96 -11.52
CA LEU A 176 0.88 0.39 -10.71
C LEU A 176 1.02 -1.13 -10.86
N SER A 177 0.06 -1.83 -11.47
CA SER A 177 0.12 -3.29 -11.67
C SER A 177 1.39 -3.77 -12.39
N LYS A 178 1.94 -2.96 -13.28
CA LYS A 178 3.16 -3.28 -14.03
C LYS A 178 4.35 -3.64 -13.13
N TYR A 179 4.48 -2.98 -11.98
CA TYR A 179 5.57 -3.23 -11.03
C TYR A 179 5.45 -4.60 -10.35
N PHE A 180 4.24 -5.12 -10.22
CA PHE A 180 3.98 -6.42 -9.64
C PHE A 180 4.07 -7.53 -10.69
N LYS A 181 3.47 -7.34 -11.87
CA LYS A 181 3.53 -8.30 -13.00
C LYS A 181 4.96 -8.67 -13.35
N THR A 182 5.87 -7.69 -13.44
CA THR A 182 7.29 -7.91 -13.76
C THR A 182 8.06 -8.61 -12.62
N ASN A 183 7.47 -8.75 -11.44
CA ASN A 183 8.06 -9.38 -10.27
C ASN A 183 7.34 -10.70 -9.87
N GLY A 184 6.56 -11.28 -10.79
CA GLY A 184 6.02 -12.64 -10.66
C GLY A 184 4.69 -12.77 -9.92
N TYR A 185 4.00 -11.67 -9.62
CA TYR A 185 2.65 -11.71 -9.06
C TYR A 185 1.61 -12.00 -10.15
N ARG A 186 0.56 -12.74 -9.83
CA ARG A 186 -0.43 -13.23 -10.79
C ARG A 186 -1.81 -12.62 -10.59
N ASP A 187 -2.25 -12.45 -9.35
CA ASP A 187 -3.56 -11.86 -9.00
C ASP A 187 -3.35 -10.40 -8.60
N ILE A 188 -3.53 -9.49 -9.56
CA ILE A 188 -3.29 -8.05 -9.38
C ILE A 188 -4.48 -7.28 -9.88
N ASN A 189 -5.08 -6.49 -8.99
CA ASN A 189 -6.22 -5.63 -9.29
C ASN A 189 -5.82 -4.17 -9.09
N GLU A 190 -6.01 -3.37 -10.12
CA GLU A 190 -5.90 -1.92 -10.02
C GLU A 190 -7.23 -1.36 -9.53
N MET A 191 -7.15 -0.50 -8.53
CA MET A 191 -8.31 0.12 -7.87
C MET A 191 -8.39 1.60 -8.26
N ASP A 192 -9.59 2.04 -8.57
CA ASP A 192 -9.92 3.45 -8.76
C ASP A 192 -10.73 3.97 -7.57
N TRP A 193 -11.12 5.23 -7.59
CA TRP A 193 -12.01 5.77 -6.58
C TRP A 193 -13.38 5.09 -6.66
N TYR A 194 -13.86 4.67 -5.49
CA TYR A 194 -15.17 4.02 -5.30
C TYR A 194 -15.28 2.57 -5.78
N ASP A 195 -14.13 1.91 -6.08
CA ASP A 195 -14.11 0.46 -6.37
C ASP A 195 -14.31 -0.39 -5.09
#